data_6456c6f7077bec80802b8619778e3b88
#
_entry.id   6456c6f7077bec80802b8619778e3b88
#
_cell.length_a   1.000
_cell.length_b   1.000
_cell.length_c   1.000
_cell.angle_alpha   90.00
_cell.angle_beta   90.00
_cell.angle_gamma   90.00
#
_symmetry.space_group_name_H-M   'P 1'
#
loop_
_entity.id
_entity.type
_entity.pdbx_description
1 polymer ?
#
loop_
_entity_poly.entity_id
_entity_poly.type
_entity_poly.pdbx_seq_one_letter_code
_entity_poly.pdbx_strand_id
1 'polypeptide(L)'
;HYPGLASHPQHERAKTLFRGYGALLSFETAPGVDCFALLDALQLVIKSSHLGDNRTMALPAAHTIFYEMGAENRASMEIADSLIRVSVGIEELEDLLADFAQALERA
;
A
#
# COMPACT_ATOMS: atom_id res chain seq x y z
N HIS A 1 5.88 -3.39 -3.26
CA HIS A 1 5.38 -3.76 -4.60
C HIS A 1 5.01 -2.49 -5.38
N TYR A 2 5.95 -2.04 -6.20
CA TYR A 2 5.75 -0.87 -7.07
C TYR A 2 6.57 -1.01 -8.34
N PRO A 3 5.98 -0.95 -9.54
CA PRO A 3 6.71 -1.19 -10.80
C PRO A 3 7.77 -0.13 -11.12
N GLY A 4 7.76 1.01 -10.44
CA GLY A 4 8.80 2.03 -10.53
C GLY A 4 10.11 1.64 -9.83
N LEU A 5 10.11 0.62 -8.98
CA LEU A 5 11.33 0.11 -8.35
C LEU A 5 12.07 -0.84 -9.29
N ALA A 6 13.38 -0.66 -9.44
CA ALA A 6 14.22 -1.52 -10.28
C ALA A 6 14.19 -3.00 -9.84
N SER A 7 13.92 -3.27 -8.57
CA SER A 7 13.75 -4.62 -8.01
C SER A 7 12.42 -5.28 -8.36
N HIS A 8 11.44 -4.54 -8.89
CA HIS A 8 10.15 -5.11 -9.25
C HIS A 8 10.29 -6.03 -10.47
N PRO A 9 9.71 -7.25 -10.46
CA PRO A 9 9.87 -8.23 -11.54
C PRO A 9 9.45 -7.71 -12.93
N GLN A 10 8.52 -6.77 -12.97
CA GLN A 10 8.01 -6.20 -14.24
C GLN A 10 8.47 -4.76 -14.48
N HIS A 11 9.53 -4.30 -13.80
CA HIS A 11 10.02 -2.92 -13.95
C HIS A 11 10.35 -2.57 -15.40
N GLU A 12 11.14 -3.40 -16.07
CA GLU A 12 11.55 -3.15 -17.47
C GLU A 12 10.36 -3.17 -18.44
N ARG A 13 9.40 -4.07 -18.20
CA ARG A 13 8.16 -4.10 -18.99
C ARG A 13 7.33 -2.83 -18.80
N ALA A 14 7.15 -2.38 -17.57
CA ALA A 14 6.42 -1.15 -17.25
C ALA A 14 7.12 0.07 -17.86
N LYS A 15 8.45 0.14 -17.79
CA LYS A 15 9.27 1.19 -18.40
C LYS A 15 9.09 1.29 -19.91
N THR A 16 8.90 0.16 -20.57
CA THR A 16 8.67 0.10 -22.03
C THR A 16 7.26 0.52 -22.40
N LEU A 17 6.23 0.12 -21.60
CA LEU A 17 4.83 0.32 -21.94
C LEU A 17 4.25 1.65 -21.46
N PHE A 18 4.78 2.22 -20.37
CA PHE A 18 4.21 3.39 -19.71
C PHE A 18 5.19 4.56 -19.65
N ARG A 19 4.64 5.77 -19.64
CA ARG A 19 5.43 7.01 -19.43
C ARG A 19 5.73 7.25 -17.94
N GLY A 20 4.99 6.61 -17.04
CA GLY A 20 5.16 6.67 -15.60
C GLY A 20 4.59 5.40 -14.99
N TYR A 21 4.77 5.22 -13.69
CA TYR A 21 4.45 3.96 -13.01
C TYR A 21 3.17 4.02 -12.19
N GLY A 22 2.45 5.15 -12.26
CA GLY A 22 1.19 5.35 -11.55
C GLY A 22 1.35 5.68 -10.08
N ALA A 23 0.21 5.87 -9.43
CA ALA A 23 0.11 6.30 -8.04
C ALA A 23 -0.36 5.19 -7.08
N LEU A 24 -0.40 3.94 -7.53
CA LEU A 24 -0.83 2.80 -6.73
C LEU A 24 0.36 1.93 -6.37
N LEU A 25 0.56 1.71 -5.09
CA LEU A 25 1.59 0.82 -4.57
C LEU A 25 1.02 -0.07 -3.45
N SER A 26 1.72 -1.13 -3.12
CA SER A 26 1.46 -1.91 -1.93
C SER A 26 2.77 -2.31 -1.25
N PHE A 27 2.68 -2.57 0.06
CA PHE A 27 3.79 -3.08 0.84
C PHE A 27 3.29 -4.01 1.93
N GLU A 28 4.17 -4.87 2.42
CA GLU A 28 3.90 -5.74 3.55
C GLU A 28 4.63 -5.22 4.78
N THR A 29 3.97 -5.25 5.93
CA THR A 29 4.65 -4.95 7.19
C THR A 29 5.60 -6.09 7.57
N ALA A 30 6.70 -5.75 8.24
CA ALA A 30 7.63 -6.75 8.74
C ALA A 30 6.95 -7.67 9.78
N PRO A 31 7.43 -8.89 9.96
CA PRO A 31 6.93 -9.78 11.01
C PRO A 31 6.93 -9.10 12.39
N GLY A 32 5.80 -9.15 13.07
CA GLY A 32 5.60 -8.52 14.38
C GLY A 32 5.09 -7.08 14.34
N VAL A 33 5.00 -6.46 13.16
CA VAL A 33 4.38 -5.15 12.97
C VAL A 33 2.91 -5.33 12.60
N ASP A 34 2.01 -4.81 13.43
CA ASP A 34 0.57 -4.88 13.19
C ASP A 34 0.15 -3.85 12.13
N CYS A 35 -0.33 -4.33 10.99
CA CYS A 35 -0.77 -3.46 9.90
C CYS A 35 -1.97 -2.59 10.29
N PHE A 36 -2.83 -3.03 11.20
CA PHE A 36 -3.95 -2.22 11.70
C PHE A 36 -3.44 -1.10 12.61
N ALA A 37 -2.51 -1.39 13.52
CA ALA A 37 -1.91 -0.38 14.39
C ALA A 37 -1.19 0.69 13.56
N LEU A 38 -0.47 0.29 12.49
CA LEU A 38 0.15 1.22 11.55
C LEU A 38 -0.90 2.13 10.90
N LEU A 39 -1.96 1.54 10.33
CA LEU A 39 -3.01 2.30 9.67
C LEU A 39 -3.76 3.24 10.63
N ASP A 40 -3.97 2.82 11.89
CA ASP A 40 -4.64 3.64 12.90
C ASP A 40 -3.75 4.81 13.39
N ALA A 41 -2.44 4.69 13.28
CA ALA A 41 -1.50 5.74 13.63
C ALA A 41 -1.33 6.82 12.54
N LEU A 42 -1.76 6.56 11.31
CA LEU A 42 -1.74 7.56 10.23
C LEU A 42 -2.68 8.73 10.53
N GLN A 43 -2.21 9.94 10.28
CA GLN A 43 -2.93 11.19 10.58
C GLN A 43 -3.39 11.92 9.31
N LEU A 44 -2.59 11.88 8.26
CA LEU A 44 -2.87 12.50 6.97
C LEU A 44 -3.54 11.52 6.00
N VAL A 45 -3.02 10.30 5.94
CA VAL A 45 -3.51 9.25 5.05
C VAL A 45 -4.86 8.71 5.52
N ILE A 46 -5.82 8.63 4.62
CA ILE A 46 -7.20 8.24 4.92
C ILE A 46 -7.38 6.73 4.74
N LYS A 47 -8.06 6.08 5.67
CA LYS A 47 -8.45 4.67 5.54
C LYS A 47 -9.67 4.56 4.61
N SER A 48 -9.47 4.05 3.40
CA SER A 48 -10.53 3.92 2.40
C SER A 48 -10.18 2.87 1.34
N SER A 49 -11.21 2.22 0.83
CA SER A 49 -11.10 1.27 -0.29
C SER A 49 -11.07 1.95 -1.66
N HIS A 50 -11.34 3.24 -1.75
CA HIS A 50 -11.23 3.99 -3.00
C HIS A 50 -9.79 4.11 -3.49
N LEU A 51 -9.63 4.50 -4.73
CA LEU A 51 -8.34 4.77 -5.36
C LEU A 51 -8.50 5.90 -6.39
N GLY A 52 -7.38 6.56 -6.72
CA GLY A 52 -7.37 7.65 -7.69
C GLY A 52 -7.95 8.98 -7.18
N ASP A 53 -8.08 9.13 -5.85
CA ASP A 53 -8.52 10.38 -5.22
C ASP A 53 -7.35 11.37 -5.09
N ASN A 54 -7.65 12.66 -4.90
CA ASN A 54 -6.65 13.68 -4.59
C ASN A 54 -5.97 13.44 -3.23
N ARG A 55 -6.61 12.72 -2.33
CA ARG A 55 -6.10 12.36 -1.01
C ARG A 55 -5.42 11.00 -1.08
N THR A 56 -4.34 10.85 -0.36
CA THR A 56 -3.70 9.55 -0.17
C THR A 56 -4.58 8.67 0.72
N MET A 57 -4.84 7.46 0.25
CA MET A 57 -5.67 6.47 0.94
C MET A 57 -4.94 5.15 1.07
N ALA A 58 -5.16 4.47 2.19
CA ALA A 58 -4.58 3.17 2.48
C ALA A 58 -5.61 2.22 3.09
N LEU A 59 -5.40 0.91 2.87
CA LEU A 59 -6.24 -0.13 3.46
C LEU A 59 -5.45 -1.44 3.65
N PRO A 60 -5.84 -2.28 4.63
CA PRO A 60 -5.32 -3.62 4.79
C PRO A 60 -6.02 -4.54 3.79
N ALA A 61 -5.34 -4.84 2.67
CA ALA A 61 -5.97 -5.43 1.49
C ALA A 61 -6.60 -6.81 1.76
N ALA A 62 -5.91 -7.69 2.48
CA ALA A 62 -6.42 -9.04 2.80
C ALA A 62 -7.69 -9.00 3.67
N HIS A 63 -7.80 -8.02 4.56
CA HIS A 63 -8.87 -7.91 5.54
C HIS A 63 -10.06 -7.08 5.06
N THR A 64 -9.97 -6.50 3.88
CA THR A 64 -11.01 -5.63 3.28
C THR A 64 -11.43 -6.13 1.92
N ILE A 65 -10.80 -5.64 0.84
CA ILE A 65 -11.20 -5.92 -0.54
C ILE A 65 -11.04 -7.40 -0.94
N PHE A 66 -10.17 -8.16 -0.27
CA PHE A 66 -9.95 -9.58 -0.54
C PHE A 66 -10.41 -10.51 0.59
N TYR A 67 -11.15 -9.97 1.57
CA TYR A 67 -11.60 -10.77 2.72
C TYR A 67 -12.49 -11.94 2.32
N GLU A 68 -13.48 -11.69 1.44
CA GLU A 68 -14.49 -12.68 1.04
C GLU A 68 -13.93 -13.83 0.20
N MET A 69 -12.75 -13.66 -0.41
CA MET A 69 -12.17 -14.73 -1.21
C MET A 69 -11.61 -15.90 -0.35
N GLY A 70 -11.47 -15.70 0.96
CA GLY A 70 -10.97 -16.69 1.91
C GLY A 70 -9.43 -16.78 1.95
N ALA A 71 -8.91 -17.26 3.08
CA ALA A 71 -7.47 -17.29 3.36
C ALA A 71 -6.67 -18.14 2.35
N GLU A 72 -7.21 -19.28 1.94
CA GLU A 72 -6.55 -20.19 0.99
C GLU A 72 -6.39 -19.53 -0.39
N ASN A 73 -7.44 -18.88 -0.89
CA ASN A 73 -7.38 -18.17 -2.17
C ASN A 73 -6.46 -16.96 -2.10
N ARG A 74 -6.48 -16.21 -0.99
CA ARG A 74 -5.53 -15.10 -0.79
C ARG A 74 -4.09 -15.58 -0.83
N ALA A 75 -3.78 -16.67 -0.12
CA ALA A 75 -2.44 -17.27 -0.12
C ALA A 75 -1.99 -17.69 -1.52
N SER A 76 -2.89 -18.30 -2.32
CA SER A 76 -2.58 -18.70 -3.70
C SER A 76 -2.31 -17.52 -4.63
N MET A 77 -2.84 -16.35 -4.31
CA MET A 77 -2.61 -15.09 -5.04
C MET A 77 -1.49 -14.23 -4.43
N GLU A 78 -0.76 -14.76 -3.46
CA GLU A 78 0.31 -14.05 -2.75
C GLU A 78 -0.17 -12.75 -2.05
N ILE A 79 -1.42 -12.75 -1.57
CA ILE A 79 -1.99 -11.65 -0.79
C ILE A 79 -1.77 -11.95 0.69
N ALA A 80 -0.69 -11.39 1.23
CA ALA A 80 -0.34 -11.55 2.65
C ALA A 80 -1.33 -10.80 3.57
N ASP A 81 -1.54 -11.34 4.78
CA ASP A 81 -2.39 -10.67 5.78
C ASP A 81 -1.82 -9.31 6.22
N SER A 82 -0.51 -9.11 6.07
CA SER A 82 0.19 -7.85 6.35
C SER A 82 0.19 -6.85 5.18
N LEU A 83 -0.45 -7.18 4.05
CA LEU A 83 -0.42 -6.35 2.84
C LEU A 83 -1.27 -5.09 2.99
N ILE A 84 -0.62 -3.95 2.83
CA ILE A 84 -1.27 -2.62 2.77
C ILE A 84 -1.19 -2.11 1.34
N ARG A 85 -2.33 -1.71 0.78
CA ARG A 85 -2.41 -1.01 -0.50
C ARG A 85 -2.53 0.49 -0.26
N VAL A 86 -1.76 1.29 -0.99
CA VAL A 86 -1.78 2.75 -0.93
C VAL A 86 -2.11 3.32 -2.29
N SER A 87 -3.11 4.20 -2.35
CA SER A 87 -3.40 5.06 -3.49
C SER A 87 -2.90 6.47 -3.15
N VAL A 88 -1.80 6.88 -3.78
CA VAL A 88 -1.12 8.14 -3.46
C VAL A 88 -1.87 9.32 -4.10
N GLY A 89 -2.16 10.34 -3.30
CA GLY A 89 -2.79 11.58 -3.71
C GLY A 89 -1.79 12.67 -4.12
N ILE A 90 -2.19 13.91 -3.94
CA ILE A 90 -1.43 15.09 -4.35
C ILE A 90 -0.93 15.93 -3.16
N GLU A 91 -0.90 15.37 -1.95
CA GLU A 91 -0.33 16.01 -0.77
C GLU A 91 1.19 16.22 -0.97
N GLU A 92 1.78 17.14 -0.20
CA GLU A 92 3.22 17.34 -0.20
C GLU A 92 3.95 16.04 0.19
N LEU A 93 5.02 15.72 -0.53
CA LEU A 93 5.77 14.48 -0.34
C LEU A 93 6.34 14.35 1.07
N GLU A 94 6.90 15.44 1.60
CA GLU A 94 7.48 15.48 2.94
C GLU A 94 6.43 15.19 4.02
N ASP A 95 5.21 15.67 3.86
CA ASP A 95 4.12 15.42 4.80
C ASP A 95 3.68 13.94 4.77
N LEU A 96 3.59 13.34 3.58
CA LEU A 96 3.30 11.91 3.45
C LEU A 96 4.39 11.05 4.07
N LEU A 97 5.67 11.37 3.80
CA LEU A 97 6.80 10.64 4.37
C LEU A 97 6.83 10.75 5.89
N ALA A 98 6.55 11.94 6.44
CA ALA A 98 6.48 12.15 7.89
C ALA A 98 5.32 11.37 8.52
N ASP A 99 4.15 11.30 7.85
CA ASP A 99 3.00 10.56 8.35
C ASP A 99 3.27 9.05 8.41
N PHE A 100 3.84 8.47 7.35
CA PHE A 100 4.22 7.06 7.36
C PHE A 100 5.34 6.77 8.36
N ALA A 101 6.36 7.65 8.48
CA ALA A 101 7.46 7.45 9.43
C ALA A 101 6.94 7.41 10.88
N GLN A 102 6.13 8.38 11.30
CA GLN A 102 5.58 8.41 12.66
C GLN A 102 4.62 7.23 12.93
N ALA A 103 3.88 6.77 11.91
CA ALA A 103 3.01 5.61 12.05
C ALA A 103 3.79 4.30 12.21
N LEU A 104 4.88 4.13 11.47
CA LEU A 104 5.77 2.97 11.58
C LEU A 104 6.48 2.90 12.95
N GLU A 105 6.83 4.04 13.53
CA GLU A 105 7.43 4.08 14.88
C GLU A 105 6.46 3.64 15.98
N ARG A 106 5.16 3.76 15.75
CA ARG A 106 4.10 3.43 16.71
C ARG A 106 3.51 2.03 16.54
N ALA A 107 3.75 1.43 15.41
CA ALA A 107 3.16 0.14 15.05
C ALA A 107 3.84 -1.08 15.74
#